data_cfead32195ee6e49ac288829dd6c3156
#
_entry.id   cfead32195ee6e49ac288829dd6c3156
#
_cell.length_a   1.000
_cell.length_b   1.000
_cell.length_c   1.000
_cell.angle_alpha   90.00
_cell.angle_beta   90.00
_cell.angle_gamma   90.00
#
_symmetry.space_group_name_H-M   'P 1'
#
loop_
_entity.id
_entity.type
_entity.pdbx_description
1 polymer ?
#
loop_
_entity_poly.entity_id
_entity_poly.type
_entity_poly.pdbx_seq_one_letter_code
_entity_poly.pdbx_strand_id
1 'polypeptide(L)'
;MKKIGLFYATKAERTSWVAEKIQKEFSKEKIETVPIEQAWQNDFEAYDCFIVGASTWFDGELPTYWDELLPELRTMNLKGKKVAIFGLGDQIRYPENFADGIGLLAEVFEEDGATLVGFTSSEGYTFERSKALRGGQWCGPVVDLDNQSEHAEEKIKEWCQQIKKEFA
;
A
#
# COMPACT_ATOMS: atom_id res chain seq x y z
N MET A 1 11.51 -20.12 1.25
CA MET A 1 10.86 -18.85 1.60
C MET A 1 9.61 -18.68 0.75
N LYS A 2 8.49 -18.42 1.38
CA LYS A 2 7.23 -18.23 0.65
C LYS A 2 7.26 -16.93 -0.16
N LYS A 3 6.53 -16.90 -1.27
CA LYS A 3 6.41 -15.70 -2.09
C LYS A 3 5.64 -14.61 -1.37
N ILE A 4 5.96 -13.37 -1.73
CA ILE A 4 5.23 -12.19 -1.28
C ILE A 4 4.17 -11.87 -2.34
N GLY A 5 2.93 -11.68 -1.93
CA GLY A 5 1.87 -11.25 -2.84
C GLY A 5 1.90 -9.73 -3.01
N LEU A 6 1.86 -9.24 -4.24
CA LEU A 6 1.78 -7.82 -4.55
C LEU A 6 0.43 -7.52 -5.19
N PHE A 7 -0.44 -6.88 -4.44
CA PHE A 7 -1.84 -6.62 -4.82
C PHE A 7 -2.04 -5.16 -5.20
N TYR A 8 -2.39 -4.90 -6.43
CA TYR A 8 -2.69 -3.55 -6.90
C TYR A 8 -3.53 -3.59 -8.18
N ALA A 9 -4.11 -2.45 -8.54
CA ALA A 9 -4.87 -2.33 -9.79
C ALA A 9 -3.91 -2.20 -10.96
N THR A 10 -3.76 -3.28 -11.74
CA THR A 10 -2.81 -3.33 -12.85
C THR A 10 -3.17 -2.39 -14.00
N LYS A 11 -4.42 -1.93 -14.05
CA LYS A 11 -4.88 -0.95 -15.05
C LYS A 11 -4.72 0.50 -14.60
N ALA A 12 -4.37 0.73 -13.33
CA ALA A 12 -4.11 2.06 -12.79
C ALA A 12 -2.65 2.44 -13.11
N GLU A 13 -2.46 3.36 -14.04
CA GLU A 13 -1.15 3.69 -14.61
C GLU A 13 -0.09 4.10 -13.58
N ARG A 14 -0.43 5.04 -12.70
CA ARG A 14 0.52 5.54 -11.69
C ARG A 14 0.80 4.52 -10.60
N THR A 15 -0.22 3.82 -10.15
CA THR A 15 -0.07 2.74 -9.18
C THR A 15 0.80 1.63 -9.75
N SER A 16 0.59 1.27 -11.01
CA SER A 16 1.39 0.27 -11.71
C SER A 16 2.85 0.68 -11.84
N TRP A 17 3.11 1.96 -12.09
CA TRP A 17 4.49 2.48 -12.14
C TRP A 17 5.22 2.22 -10.82
N VAL A 18 4.58 2.53 -9.69
CA VAL A 18 5.15 2.29 -8.36
C VAL A 18 5.35 0.79 -8.13
N ALA A 19 4.31 -0.01 -8.43
CA ALA A 19 4.37 -1.46 -8.25
C ALA A 19 5.48 -2.12 -9.06
N GLU A 20 5.72 -1.67 -10.28
CA GLU A 20 6.79 -2.16 -11.13
C GLU A 20 8.17 -1.85 -10.53
N LYS A 21 8.33 -0.68 -9.92
CA LYS A 21 9.57 -0.32 -9.20
C LYS A 21 9.78 -1.23 -8.00
N ILE A 22 8.71 -1.53 -7.27
CA ILE A 22 8.76 -2.47 -6.14
C ILE A 22 9.18 -3.87 -6.63
N GLN A 23 8.59 -4.36 -7.70
CA GLN A 23 8.93 -5.67 -8.27
C GLN A 23 10.40 -5.80 -8.62
N LYS A 24 11.00 -4.74 -9.14
CA LYS A 24 12.43 -4.74 -9.51
C LYS A 24 13.36 -4.91 -8.32
N GLU A 25 12.93 -4.52 -7.14
CA GLU A 25 13.72 -4.63 -5.91
C GLU A 25 13.67 -6.04 -5.31
N PHE A 26 12.77 -6.89 -5.77
CA PHE A 26 12.65 -8.28 -5.35
C PHE A 26 12.97 -9.20 -6.53
N SER A 27 13.48 -10.41 -6.24
CA SER A 27 13.65 -11.41 -7.29
C SER A 27 12.29 -11.96 -7.71
N LYS A 28 12.15 -12.34 -8.99
CA LYS A 28 10.90 -12.88 -9.54
C LYS A 28 10.38 -14.12 -8.79
N GLU A 29 11.28 -14.84 -8.17
CA GLU A 29 10.92 -16.03 -7.40
C GLU A 29 10.31 -15.70 -6.04
N LYS A 30 10.51 -14.46 -5.56
CA LYS A 30 10.07 -14.04 -4.22
C LYS A 30 8.81 -13.20 -4.21
N ILE A 31 8.42 -12.62 -5.34
CA ILE A 31 7.24 -11.75 -5.42
C ILE A 31 6.35 -12.17 -6.58
N GLU A 32 5.05 -12.12 -6.34
CA GLU A 32 4.04 -12.48 -7.33
C GLU A 32 2.96 -11.39 -7.38
N THR A 33 2.67 -10.91 -8.58
CA THR A 33 1.64 -9.89 -8.78
C THR A 33 0.26 -10.52 -8.84
N VAL A 34 -0.65 -9.96 -8.06
CA VAL A 34 -2.06 -10.34 -8.05
C VAL A 34 -2.89 -9.10 -8.38
N PRO A 35 -3.52 -9.03 -9.58
CA PRO A 35 -4.37 -7.89 -9.92
C PRO A 35 -5.55 -7.80 -8.95
N ILE A 36 -5.72 -6.62 -8.33
CA ILE A 36 -6.79 -6.45 -7.34
C ILE A 36 -8.17 -6.59 -7.97
N GLU A 37 -8.31 -6.28 -9.25
CA GLU A 37 -9.56 -6.42 -10.00
C GLU A 37 -10.03 -7.88 -10.09
N GLN A 38 -9.12 -8.82 -9.86
CA GLN A 38 -9.38 -10.25 -9.96
C GLN A 38 -9.18 -10.97 -8.61
N ALA A 39 -8.79 -10.22 -7.57
CA ALA A 39 -8.47 -10.81 -6.27
C ALA A 39 -9.72 -11.14 -5.45
N TRP A 40 -9.60 -12.18 -4.65
CA TRP A 40 -10.60 -12.59 -3.68
C TRP A 40 -9.92 -12.98 -2.38
N GLN A 41 -10.68 -13.34 -1.35
CA GLN A 41 -10.16 -13.72 -0.03
C GLN A 41 -9.03 -14.76 -0.11
N ASN A 42 -9.24 -15.80 -0.90
CA ASN A 42 -8.27 -16.90 -1.03
C ASN A 42 -6.90 -16.43 -1.52
N ASP A 43 -6.86 -15.39 -2.33
CA ASP A 43 -5.61 -14.87 -2.85
C ASP A 43 -4.77 -14.25 -1.74
N PHE A 44 -5.40 -13.53 -0.79
CA PHE A 44 -4.70 -12.96 0.36
C PHE A 44 -4.25 -14.03 1.34
N GLU A 45 -5.10 -15.02 1.58
CA GLU A 45 -4.81 -16.11 2.51
C GLU A 45 -3.64 -16.99 2.03
N ALA A 46 -3.36 -17.00 0.73
CA ALA A 46 -2.28 -17.80 0.14
C ALA A 46 -0.87 -17.31 0.50
N TYR A 47 -0.73 -16.10 1.01
CA TYR A 47 0.58 -15.52 1.34
C TYR A 47 0.72 -15.26 2.82
N ASP A 48 1.94 -15.39 3.36
CA ASP A 48 2.24 -15.01 4.75
C ASP A 48 2.58 -13.52 4.86
N CYS A 49 3.13 -12.97 3.77
CA CYS A 49 3.44 -11.55 3.65
C CYS A 49 2.89 -11.02 2.34
N PHE A 50 2.33 -9.84 2.35
CA PHE A 50 1.87 -9.22 1.12
C PHE A 50 2.00 -7.70 1.15
N ILE A 51 2.09 -7.13 -0.03
CA ILE A 51 2.17 -5.69 -0.28
C ILE A 51 0.90 -5.30 -1.00
N VAL A 52 0.22 -4.26 -0.54
CA VAL A 52 -0.99 -3.74 -1.18
C VAL A 52 -0.78 -2.27 -1.55
N GLY A 53 -1.33 -1.86 -2.66
CA GLY A 53 -1.20 -0.48 -3.11
C GLY A 53 -2.48 0.09 -3.66
N ALA A 54 -2.71 1.38 -3.39
CA ALA A 54 -3.88 2.09 -3.89
C ALA A 54 -3.61 3.59 -4.00
N SER A 55 -4.31 4.23 -4.95
CA SER A 55 -4.42 5.68 -4.97
C SER A 55 -5.58 6.11 -4.08
N THR A 56 -5.62 7.38 -3.72
CA THR A 56 -6.75 8.00 -3.02
C THR A 56 -7.55 8.79 -4.05
N TRP A 57 -8.84 8.48 -4.17
CA TRP A 57 -9.74 9.21 -5.03
C TRP A 57 -10.45 10.32 -4.25
N PHE A 58 -11.24 11.11 -4.92
CA PHE A 58 -11.98 12.27 -4.38
C PHE A 58 -12.39 12.11 -2.91
N ASP A 59 -12.32 13.19 -2.14
CA ASP A 59 -12.74 13.24 -0.73
C ASP A 59 -12.17 12.13 0.15
N GLY A 60 -11.02 11.58 -0.21
CA GLY A 60 -10.34 10.54 0.57
C GLY A 60 -10.86 9.13 0.34
N GLU A 61 -11.59 8.89 -0.73
CA GLU A 61 -12.17 7.58 -1.03
C GLU A 61 -11.16 6.63 -1.66
N LEU A 62 -11.34 5.34 -1.38
CA LEU A 62 -10.62 4.29 -2.10
C LEU A 62 -11.21 4.12 -3.51
N PRO A 63 -10.39 3.74 -4.50
CA PRO A 63 -10.91 3.39 -5.82
C PRO A 63 -11.95 2.29 -5.74
N THR A 64 -12.91 2.30 -6.68
CA THR A 64 -14.07 1.41 -6.70
C THR A 64 -13.72 -0.07 -6.54
N TYR A 65 -12.67 -0.53 -7.18
CA TYR A 65 -12.26 -1.94 -7.09
C TYR A 65 -11.88 -2.36 -5.67
N TRP A 66 -11.33 -1.45 -4.86
CA TRP A 66 -11.09 -1.71 -3.44
C TRP A 66 -12.40 -1.68 -2.66
N ASP A 67 -13.24 -0.67 -2.89
CA ASP A 67 -14.52 -0.54 -2.19
C ASP A 67 -15.43 -1.76 -2.39
N GLU A 68 -15.44 -2.32 -3.59
CA GLU A 68 -16.23 -3.52 -3.88
C GLU A 68 -15.68 -4.76 -3.15
N LEU A 69 -14.38 -4.82 -2.95
CA LEU A 69 -13.72 -5.95 -2.31
C LEU A 69 -13.74 -5.88 -0.78
N LEU A 70 -13.71 -4.67 -0.19
CA LEU A 70 -13.59 -4.49 1.25
C LEU A 70 -14.60 -5.26 2.10
N PRO A 71 -15.90 -5.32 1.77
CA PRO A 71 -16.86 -6.11 2.57
C PRO A 71 -16.47 -7.58 2.70
N GLU A 72 -15.89 -8.14 1.65
CA GLU A 72 -15.42 -9.53 1.64
C GLU A 72 -14.12 -9.68 2.44
N LEU A 73 -13.24 -8.69 2.36
CA LEU A 73 -11.99 -8.71 3.10
C LEU A 73 -12.21 -8.65 4.62
N ARG A 74 -13.27 -7.99 5.06
CA ARG A 74 -13.59 -7.84 6.50
C ARG A 74 -13.90 -9.16 7.19
N THR A 75 -14.12 -10.24 6.46
CA THR A 75 -14.40 -11.57 7.01
C THR A 75 -13.19 -12.49 7.03
N MET A 76 -12.02 -12.01 6.55
CA MET A 76 -10.79 -12.80 6.53
C MET A 76 -10.15 -12.92 7.92
N ASN A 77 -9.42 -14.01 8.12
CA ASN A 77 -8.55 -14.17 9.27
C ASN A 77 -7.10 -14.09 8.78
N LEU A 78 -6.46 -12.96 9.04
CA LEU A 78 -5.07 -12.71 8.63
C LEU A 78 -4.10 -12.74 9.80
N LYS A 79 -4.48 -13.37 10.90
CA LYS A 79 -3.63 -13.51 12.08
C LYS A 79 -2.31 -14.19 11.72
N GLY A 80 -1.19 -13.59 12.14
CA GLY A 80 0.14 -14.10 11.86
C GLY A 80 0.72 -13.64 10.52
N LYS A 81 -0.06 -12.92 9.72
CA LYS A 81 0.39 -12.39 8.43
C LYS A 81 0.89 -10.96 8.60
N LYS A 82 1.80 -10.55 7.70
CA LYS A 82 2.33 -9.20 7.66
C LYS A 82 1.93 -8.51 6.38
N VAL A 83 1.50 -7.26 6.47
CA VAL A 83 1.10 -6.48 5.32
C VAL A 83 1.84 -5.14 5.28
N ALA A 84 2.36 -4.78 4.11
CA ALA A 84 2.96 -3.49 3.83
C ALA A 84 2.07 -2.76 2.82
N ILE A 85 1.79 -1.50 3.05
CA ILE A 85 0.85 -0.73 2.23
C ILE A 85 1.59 0.45 1.60
N PHE A 86 1.43 0.65 0.30
CA PHE A 86 1.91 1.87 -0.35
C PHE A 86 0.72 2.61 -0.97
N GLY A 87 0.89 3.88 -1.18
CA GLY A 87 -0.17 4.66 -1.79
C GLY A 87 0.35 5.86 -2.56
N LEU A 88 -0.53 6.43 -3.36
CA LEU A 88 -0.29 7.65 -4.11
C LEU A 88 -1.23 8.74 -3.63
N GLY A 89 -0.76 9.97 -3.72
CA GLY A 89 -1.56 11.13 -3.36
C GLY A 89 -0.97 12.40 -3.96
N ASP A 90 -1.74 13.48 -3.91
CA ASP A 90 -1.33 14.81 -4.37
C ASP A 90 -1.55 15.78 -3.21
N GLN A 91 -0.46 16.16 -2.55
CA GLN A 91 -0.53 16.99 -1.33
C GLN A 91 -0.97 18.42 -1.59
N ILE A 92 -0.85 18.90 -2.82
CA ILE A 92 -1.25 20.26 -3.17
C ILE A 92 -2.73 20.34 -3.51
N ARG A 93 -3.23 19.40 -4.32
CA ARG A 93 -4.65 19.39 -4.71
C ARG A 93 -5.57 18.83 -3.62
N TYR A 94 -5.09 17.88 -2.84
CA TYR A 94 -5.91 17.17 -1.85
C TYR A 94 -5.25 17.15 -0.47
N PRO A 95 -4.99 18.31 0.12
CA PRO A 95 -4.31 18.39 1.42
C PRO A 95 -5.17 17.96 2.61
N GLU A 96 -6.48 17.97 2.47
CA GLU A 96 -7.41 17.66 3.57
C GLU A 96 -7.64 16.15 3.75
N ASN A 97 -7.38 15.36 2.71
CA ASN A 97 -7.57 13.92 2.70
C ASN A 97 -6.40 13.22 2.01
N PHE A 98 -5.22 13.77 2.22
CA PHE A 98 -4.00 13.31 1.55
C PHE A 98 -3.70 11.85 1.89
N ALA A 99 -3.63 11.01 0.84
CA ALA A 99 -3.30 9.60 0.93
C ALA A 99 -4.19 8.79 1.89
N ASP A 100 -5.42 9.21 2.10
CA ASP A 100 -6.36 8.54 2.99
C ASP A 100 -6.58 7.06 2.67
N GLY A 101 -6.45 6.69 1.41
CA GLY A 101 -6.56 5.29 0.98
C GLY A 101 -5.65 4.33 1.73
N ILE A 102 -4.43 4.77 2.07
CA ILE A 102 -3.49 3.97 2.86
C ILE A 102 -4.08 3.69 4.24
N GLY A 103 -4.62 4.72 4.89
CA GLY A 103 -5.21 4.58 6.22
C GLY A 103 -6.45 3.69 6.24
N LEU A 104 -7.28 3.78 5.20
CA LEU A 104 -8.46 2.94 5.07
C LEU A 104 -8.09 1.47 4.92
N LEU A 105 -7.10 1.16 4.09
CA LEU A 105 -6.60 -0.21 3.93
C LEU A 105 -5.94 -0.72 5.21
N ALA A 106 -5.14 0.11 5.86
CA ALA A 106 -4.48 -0.24 7.12
C ALA A 106 -5.50 -0.68 8.17
N GLU A 107 -6.58 0.07 8.31
CA GLU A 107 -7.64 -0.24 9.26
C GLU A 107 -8.27 -1.62 9.00
N VAL A 108 -8.60 -1.90 7.73
CA VAL A 108 -9.21 -3.19 7.36
C VAL A 108 -8.28 -4.36 7.64
N PHE A 109 -7.03 -4.28 7.22
CA PHE A 109 -6.08 -5.38 7.42
C PHE A 109 -5.75 -5.62 8.89
N GLU A 110 -5.68 -4.56 9.69
CA GLU A 110 -5.47 -4.70 11.13
C GLU A 110 -6.68 -5.35 11.82
N GLU A 111 -7.89 -4.95 11.44
CA GLU A 111 -9.11 -5.57 11.98
C GLU A 111 -9.16 -7.06 11.66
N ASP A 112 -8.63 -7.47 10.52
CA ASP A 112 -8.55 -8.88 10.13
C ASP A 112 -7.42 -9.64 10.83
N GLY A 113 -6.60 -8.96 11.62
CA GLY A 113 -5.56 -9.57 12.44
C GLY A 113 -4.14 -9.48 11.88
N ALA A 114 -3.94 -8.87 10.71
CA ALA A 114 -2.62 -8.72 10.12
C ALA A 114 -1.77 -7.69 10.90
N THR A 115 -0.47 -7.88 10.88
CA THR A 115 0.49 -6.92 11.42
C THR A 115 0.94 -5.98 10.31
N LEU A 116 0.78 -4.68 10.51
CA LEU A 116 1.27 -3.69 9.56
C LEU A 116 2.78 -3.53 9.69
N VAL A 117 3.47 -3.49 8.57
CA VAL A 117 4.91 -3.19 8.49
C VAL A 117 5.14 -2.11 7.43
N GLY A 118 6.35 -1.55 7.38
CA GLY A 118 6.69 -0.59 6.35
C GLY A 118 6.30 0.85 6.65
N PHE A 119 6.22 1.23 7.92
CA PHE A 119 5.95 2.61 8.31
C PHE A 119 7.08 3.52 7.84
N THR A 120 6.74 4.71 7.35
CA THR A 120 7.70 5.68 6.82
C THR A 120 7.53 7.05 7.46
N SER A 121 8.57 7.90 7.33
CA SER A 121 8.54 9.26 7.87
C SER A 121 7.57 10.13 7.07
N SER A 122 6.84 10.99 7.78
CA SER A 122 5.98 12.01 7.17
C SER A 122 6.72 13.33 6.88
N GLU A 123 8.02 13.40 7.15
CA GLU A 123 8.80 14.59 6.87
C GLU A 123 8.88 14.89 5.37
N GLY A 124 8.85 16.18 5.02
CA GLY A 124 8.93 16.62 3.62
C GLY A 124 7.60 16.72 2.91
N TYR A 125 6.50 16.43 3.59
CA TYR A 125 5.15 16.58 3.03
C TYR A 125 4.42 17.76 3.66
N THR A 126 3.65 18.48 2.85
CA THR A 126 2.81 19.59 3.30
C THR A 126 1.35 19.27 3.01
N PHE A 127 0.58 19.05 4.07
CA PHE A 127 -0.83 18.67 3.97
C PHE A 127 -1.57 19.10 5.24
N GLU A 128 -2.88 19.05 5.22
CA GLU A 128 -3.69 19.43 6.38
C GLU A 128 -4.06 18.21 7.24
N ARG A 129 -4.57 17.15 6.60
CA ARG A 129 -5.01 15.95 7.31
C ARG A 129 -4.77 14.70 6.45
N SER A 130 -4.50 13.59 7.14
CA SER A 130 -4.39 12.29 6.48
C SER A 130 -4.73 11.15 7.44
N LYS A 131 -5.54 10.22 6.98
CA LYS A 131 -5.84 8.97 7.69
C LYS A 131 -4.66 8.00 7.68
N ALA A 132 -3.66 8.25 6.83
CA ALA A 132 -2.47 7.42 6.74
C ALA A 132 -1.47 7.65 7.87
N LEU A 133 -1.67 8.70 8.67
CA LEU A 133 -0.78 9.01 9.79
C LEU A 133 -1.11 8.20 11.04
N ARG A 134 -0.08 7.66 11.65
CA ARG A 134 -0.13 7.00 12.96
C ARG A 134 1.09 7.37 13.77
N GLY A 135 0.90 8.08 14.87
CA GLY A 135 2.00 8.51 15.72
C GLY A 135 3.03 9.37 14.99
N GLY A 136 2.59 10.18 14.04
CA GLY A 136 3.47 11.05 13.26
C GLY A 136 4.18 10.37 12.09
N GLN A 137 3.92 9.09 11.85
CA GLN A 137 4.48 8.36 10.71
C GLN A 137 3.39 7.93 9.74
N TRP A 138 3.76 7.78 8.47
CA TRP A 138 2.87 7.15 7.48
C TRP A 138 2.78 5.64 7.73
N CYS A 139 1.59 5.06 7.56
CA CYS A 139 1.40 3.60 7.60
C CYS A 139 2.14 2.87 6.47
N GLY A 140 2.60 3.61 5.47
CA GLY A 140 3.39 3.12 4.35
C GLY A 140 3.85 4.31 3.54
N PRO A 141 4.69 4.12 2.52
CA PRO A 141 5.20 5.24 1.74
C PRO A 141 4.08 5.90 0.94
N VAL A 142 4.04 7.22 0.99
CA VAL A 142 3.14 8.01 0.16
C VAL A 142 3.95 8.56 -1.00
N VAL A 143 3.61 8.14 -2.21
CA VAL A 143 4.29 8.57 -3.43
C VAL A 143 3.48 9.69 -4.08
N ASP A 144 4.04 10.88 -4.10
CA ASP A 144 3.41 12.06 -4.72
C ASP A 144 4.13 12.36 -6.05
N LEU A 145 3.68 11.73 -7.11
CA LEU A 145 4.29 11.88 -8.44
C LEU A 145 4.03 13.25 -9.06
N ASP A 146 2.99 13.95 -8.61
CA ASP A 146 2.68 15.28 -9.13
C ASP A 146 3.63 16.34 -8.59
N ASN A 147 4.08 16.20 -7.35
CA ASN A 147 4.85 17.23 -6.66
C ASN A 147 6.28 16.83 -6.26
N GLN A 148 6.55 15.52 -6.15
CA GLN A 148 7.83 14.99 -5.65
C GLN A 148 8.36 13.81 -6.50
N SER A 149 8.12 13.83 -7.80
CA SER A 149 8.49 12.70 -8.68
C SER A 149 9.98 12.39 -8.69
N GLU A 150 10.84 13.38 -8.50
CA GLU A 150 12.31 13.23 -8.53
C GLU A 150 12.84 12.38 -7.37
N HIS A 151 12.09 12.24 -6.29
CA HIS A 151 12.50 11.45 -5.12
C HIS A 151 11.78 10.09 -5.04
N ALA A 152 10.83 9.83 -5.94
CA ALA A 152 9.97 8.65 -5.86
C ALA A 152 10.73 7.33 -5.94
N GLU A 153 11.62 7.17 -6.91
CA GLU A 153 12.37 5.92 -7.08
C GLU A 153 13.25 5.59 -5.88
N GLU A 154 13.94 6.58 -5.34
CA GLU A 154 14.81 6.38 -4.17
C GLU A 154 14.00 6.00 -2.94
N LYS A 155 12.88 6.65 -2.71
CA LYS A 155 11.98 6.32 -1.59
C LYS A 155 11.44 4.89 -1.70
N ILE A 156 11.05 4.47 -2.89
CA ILE A 156 10.55 3.11 -3.13
C ILE A 156 11.66 2.10 -2.84
N LYS A 157 12.88 2.37 -3.33
CA LYS A 157 14.02 1.50 -3.12
C LYS A 157 14.35 1.34 -1.64
N GLU A 158 14.43 2.43 -0.90
CA GLU A 158 14.70 2.42 0.53
C GLU A 158 13.62 1.66 1.29
N TRP A 159 12.35 1.87 0.93
CA TRP A 159 11.23 1.18 1.54
C TRP A 159 11.31 -0.33 1.29
N CYS A 160 11.65 -0.75 0.08
CA CYS A 160 11.81 -2.17 -0.22
C CYS A 160 12.91 -2.82 0.63
N GLN A 161 14.02 -2.10 0.86
CA GLN A 161 15.09 -2.58 1.75
C GLN A 161 14.55 -2.75 3.18
N GLN A 162 13.75 -1.81 3.64
CA GLN A 162 13.14 -1.85 4.97
C GLN A 162 12.19 -3.04 5.12
N ILE A 163 11.23 -3.19 4.21
CA ILE A 163 10.22 -4.26 4.35
C ILE A 163 10.79 -5.66 4.18
N LYS A 164 11.87 -5.82 3.44
CA LYS A 164 12.58 -7.12 3.37
C LYS A 164 13.00 -7.60 4.75
N LYS A 165 13.47 -6.68 5.60
CA LYS A 165 13.86 -6.98 6.97
C LYS A 165 12.65 -7.21 7.86
N GLU A 166 11.61 -6.42 7.69
CA GLU A 166 10.42 -6.48 8.53
C GLU A 166 9.56 -7.72 8.21
N PHE A 167 9.58 -8.20 6.98
CA PHE A 167 8.91 -9.45 6.57
C PHE A 167 9.65 -10.71 7.05
N ALA A 168 10.93 -10.57 7.34
CA ALA A 168 11.75 -11.72 7.75
C ALA A 168 11.34 -12.30 9.12
#